data_e56cf9b956cacb7011a30d09ef717b29
#
_entry.id   e56cf9b956cacb7011a30d09ef717b29
#
_cell.length_a   1.000
_cell.length_b   1.000
_cell.length_c   1.000
_cell.angle_alpha   90.00
_cell.angle_beta   90.00
_cell.angle_gamma   90.00
#
_symmetry.space_group_name_H-M   'P 1'
#
loop_
_entity.id
_entity.type
_entity.pdbx_description
1 polymer ?
#
loop_
_entity_poly.entity_id
_entity_poly.type
_entity_poly.pdbx_seq_one_letter_code
_entity_poly.pdbx_strand_id
1 'polypeptide(L)'
;MGQNLDIEDFKNHHVLYGDIGASPAPFVLGYPFGQNTEKLVYKNNYKPILGLGYAFRWFSLRVALPIMPGLRKEKYFGQSEQYSLGFDYSFRSFYTDIDLRFVKGYALKDGATFDALGATNSPHLILPGVGTLNMALNLWYFRDNAFKTNALQGKRAHFEKEVHTWYLKNTVNVFGVANEHGSLIPESLQDPTRNITRSSQLTALDFGCLPGYAYANRINNWQFSGWAGIGPVIQAKFFTSTSETNGFLGLAPRYDVRFVGGYSSTQHFLLLSATFDNKSIRFNPLEYKQYFYTLRLIGGIRIPAKKVPLKHPNRPNSAKSPLI
;
A
#
# COMPACT_ATOMS: atom_id res chain seq x y z
N MET A 1 4.27 -29.56 15.95
CA MET A 1 3.81 -29.05 17.26
C MET A 1 3.38 -27.61 17.04
N GLY A 2 2.07 -27.32 17.09
CA GLY A 2 1.56 -25.96 17.02
C GLY A 2 1.93 -25.23 18.31
N GLN A 3 2.57 -24.07 18.21
CA GLN A 3 2.73 -23.17 19.34
C GLN A 3 1.33 -22.75 19.80
N ASN A 4 1.05 -22.90 21.09
CA ASN A 4 -0.15 -22.33 21.68
C ASN A 4 0.08 -20.81 21.72
N LEU A 5 -0.30 -20.12 20.63
CA LEU A 5 -0.14 -18.68 20.52
C LEU A 5 -1.31 -18.04 21.31
N ASP A 6 -0.97 -17.49 22.45
CA ASP A 6 -1.91 -16.71 23.23
C ASP A 6 -2.20 -15.42 22.46
N ILE A 7 -3.36 -15.40 21.78
CA ILE A 7 -3.85 -14.25 21.02
C ILE A 7 -5.14 -13.77 21.65
N GLU A 8 -5.16 -12.52 22.09
CA GLU A 8 -6.40 -11.84 22.41
C GLU A 8 -7.04 -11.35 21.12
N ASP A 9 -8.21 -11.90 20.77
CA ASP A 9 -8.90 -11.63 19.50
C ASP A 9 -10.19 -10.84 19.76
N PHE A 10 -10.28 -9.66 19.14
CA PHE A 10 -11.44 -8.77 19.21
C PHE A 10 -12.46 -9.04 18.10
N LYS A 11 -12.56 -10.28 17.64
CA LYS A 11 -13.45 -10.70 16.55
C LYS A 11 -14.90 -10.28 16.77
N ASN A 12 -15.38 -10.25 18.01
CA ASN A 12 -16.73 -9.86 18.36
C ASN A 12 -16.84 -8.38 18.80
N HIS A 13 -15.91 -7.55 18.38
CA HIS A 13 -15.92 -6.12 18.60
C HIS A 13 -16.06 -5.37 17.28
N HIS A 14 -16.84 -4.30 17.29
CA HIS A 14 -16.79 -3.28 16.26
C HIS A 14 -15.54 -2.42 16.52
N VAL A 15 -14.65 -2.34 15.57
CA VAL A 15 -13.42 -1.55 15.66
C VAL A 15 -13.59 -0.31 14.81
N LEU A 16 -13.67 0.85 15.46
CA LEU A 16 -13.68 2.15 14.80
C LEU A 16 -12.31 2.79 14.98
N TYR A 17 -11.71 3.28 13.91
CA TYR A 17 -10.41 3.91 13.98
C TYR A 17 -10.25 5.05 13.00
N GLY A 18 -9.41 5.99 13.38
CA GLY A 18 -8.91 7.04 12.51
C GLY A 18 -7.39 6.98 12.42
N ASP A 19 -6.85 7.45 11.33
CA ASP A 19 -5.41 7.61 11.20
C ASP A 19 -5.06 8.94 10.54
N ILE A 20 -3.93 9.49 10.95
CA ILE A 20 -3.30 10.60 10.28
C ILE A 20 -1.90 10.18 9.84
N GLY A 21 -1.51 10.56 8.64
CA GLY A 21 -0.22 10.15 8.13
C GLY A 21 0.19 10.83 6.85
N ALA A 22 1.35 10.41 6.36
CA ALA A 22 1.91 10.85 5.09
C ALA A 22 2.27 9.63 4.24
N SER A 23 1.96 9.70 2.95
CA SER A 23 2.26 8.65 1.99
C SER A 23 2.77 9.29 0.69
N PRO A 24 3.98 9.84 0.68
CA PRO A 24 4.58 10.34 -0.54
C PRO A 24 4.82 9.19 -1.53
N ALA A 25 4.71 9.50 -2.82
CA ALA A 25 4.85 8.53 -3.91
C ALA A 25 5.82 9.04 -4.99
N PRO A 26 7.08 9.38 -4.65
CA PRO A 26 8.04 9.82 -5.63
C PRO A 26 8.40 8.68 -6.58
N PHE A 27 8.75 9.03 -7.82
CA PHE A 27 9.31 8.07 -8.75
C PHE A 27 10.53 8.65 -9.49
N VAL A 28 11.30 7.76 -10.07
CA VAL A 28 12.51 8.09 -10.83
C VAL A 28 12.43 7.41 -12.18
N LEU A 29 12.73 8.15 -13.22
CA LEU A 29 13.05 7.62 -14.54
C LEU A 29 14.57 7.64 -14.71
N GLY A 30 15.16 6.49 -14.99
CA GLY A 30 16.59 6.32 -15.27
C GLY A 30 16.78 6.03 -16.77
N TYR A 31 17.65 6.82 -17.41
CA TYR A 31 18.03 6.67 -18.81
C TYR A 31 19.29 7.52 -19.06
N PRO A 32 20.20 7.14 -19.95
CA PRO A 32 21.31 8.00 -20.32
C PRO A 32 20.82 9.15 -21.21
N PHE A 33 20.19 10.18 -20.57
CA PHE A 33 19.54 11.30 -21.26
C PHE A 33 20.51 12.25 -21.99
N GLY A 34 21.82 12.07 -21.81
CA GLY A 34 22.80 13.05 -22.24
C GLY A 34 22.93 14.23 -21.26
N GLN A 35 23.76 15.22 -21.59
CA GLN A 35 24.00 16.40 -20.75
C GLN A 35 24.35 16.07 -19.27
N ASN A 36 25.02 14.94 -19.02
CA ASN A 36 25.33 14.41 -17.69
C ASN A 36 24.08 14.08 -16.83
N THR A 37 22.93 13.90 -17.45
CA THR A 37 21.68 13.55 -16.77
C THR A 37 21.38 12.08 -16.96
N GLU A 38 21.40 11.32 -15.86
CA GLU A 38 21.09 9.89 -15.86
C GLU A 38 19.73 9.58 -15.20
N LYS A 39 19.18 10.52 -14.46
CA LYS A 39 17.96 10.31 -13.66
C LYS A 39 17.08 11.54 -13.62
N LEU A 40 15.80 11.34 -13.86
CA LEU A 40 14.75 12.32 -13.67
C LEU A 40 13.94 11.96 -12.42
N VAL A 41 13.91 12.84 -11.43
CA VAL A 41 13.27 12.60 -10.14
C VAL A 41 11.96 13.37 -10.05
N TYR A 42 10.86 12.65 -10.01
CA TYR A 42 9.50 13.21 -9.91
C TYR A 42 9.04 13.16 -8.46
N LYS A 43 8.56 14.27 -7.95
CA LYS A 43 8.06 14.41 -6.59
C LYS A 43 6.67 15.02 -6.60
N ASN A 44 5.74 14.39 -5.90
CA ASN A 44 4.42 14.97 -5.64
C ASN A 44 4.48 15.93 -4.45
N ASN A 45 3.56 16.89 -4.42
CA ASN A 45 3.33 17.73 -3.25
C ASN A 45 2.39 16.98 -2.30
N TYR A 46 2.94 15.97 -1.61
CA TYR A 46 2.14 15.12 -0.75
C TYR A 46 1.48 15.90 0.40
N LYS A 47 0.25 15.53 0.69
CA LYS A 47 -0.60 16.13 1.73
C LYS A 47 -0.70 15.18 2.92
N PRO A 48 -0.86 15.68 4.14
CA PRO A 48 -1.31 14.86 5.24
C PRO A 48 -2.67 14.23 4.90
N ILE A 49 -2.81 12.95 5.19
CA ILE A 49 -3.97 12.15 4.85
C ILE A 49 -4.68 11.80 6.16
N LEU A 50 -5.98 12.05 6.22
CA LEU A 50 -6.85 11.52 7.26
C LEU A 50 -7.51 10.25 6.73
N GLY A 51 -7.31 9.14 7.43
CA GLY A 51 -8.01 7.88 7.19
C GLY A 51 -9.09 7.67 8.23
N LEU A 52 -10.23 7.14 7.79
CA LEU A 52 -11.28 6.61 8.65
C LEU A 52 -11.47 5.14 8.30
N GLY A 53 -11.58 4.30 9.31
CA GLY A 53 -11.70 2.87 9.12
C GLY A 53 -12.67 2.23 10.08
N TYR A 54 -13.27 1.15 9.58
CA TYR A 54 -14.14 0.27 10.33
C TYR A 54 -13.75 -1.16 10.10
N ALA A 55 -13.71 -1.96 11.17
CA ALA A 55 -13.48 -3.38 11.06
C ALA A 55 -14.44 -4.17 11.96
N PHE A 56 -14.89 -5.32 11.47
CA PHE A 56 -15.75 -6.24 12.21
C PHE A 56 -15.52 -7.67 11.74
N ARG A 57 -15.39 -8.59 12.68
CA ARG A 57 -15.16 -10.01 12.41
C ARG A 57 -13.98 -10.24 11.45
N TRP A 58 -14.29 -10.53 10.19
CA TRP A 58 -13.34 -10.97 9.16
C TRP A 58 -12.89 -9.85 8.22
N PHE A 59 -13.56 -8.70 8.17
CA PHE A 59 -13.25 -7.64 7.22
C PHE A 59 -12.85 -6.34 7.89
N SER A 60 -12.13 -5.51 7.14
CA SER A 60 -11.85 -4.12 7.49
C SER A 60 -11.85 -3.30 6.21
N LEU A 61 -12.42 -2.11 6.30
CA LEU A 61 -12.46 -1.11 5.24
C LEU A 61 -11.83 0.18 5.75
N ARG A 62 -11.01 0.82 4.93
CA ARG A 62 -10.39 2.11 5.22
C ARG A 62 -10.48 3.00 3.99
N VAL A 63 -10.96 4.22 4.19
CA VAL A 63 -10.96 5.30 3.20
C VAL A 63 -10.08 6.43 3.72
N ALA A 64 -9.24 7.00 2.85
CA ALA A 64 -8.37 8.08 3.25
C ALA A 64 -8.32 9.18 2.19
N LEU A 65 -8.43 10.40 2.70
CA LEU A 65 -8.49 11.61 1.90
C LEU A 65 -7.47 12.64 2.42
N PRO A 66 -6.92 13.49 1.54
CA PRO A 66 -6.08 14.60 1.98
C PRO A 66 -6.93 15.66 2.69
N ILE A 67 -6.46 16.11 3.85
CA ILE A 67 -7.20 17.08 4.70
C ILE A 67 -6.52 18.43 4.83
N MET A 68 -5.27 18.53 4.42
CA MET A 68 -4.45 19.74 4.59
C MET A 68 -3.78 20.13 3.27
N PRO A 69 -3.31 21.38 3.15
CA PRO A 69 -2.42 21.77 2.05
C PRO A 69 -1.20 20.87 1.94
N GLY A 70 -0.56 20.85 0.79
CA GLY A 70 0.68 20.13 0.59
C GLY A 70 1.78 20.56 1.56
N LEU A 71 2.59 19.61 2.00
CA LEU A 71 3.71 19.89 2.91
C LEU A 71 4.91 20.55 2.21
N ARG A 72 4.87 20.65 0.89
CA ARG A 72 5.86 21.37 0.08
C ARG A 72 5.27 22.67 -0.44
N LYS A 73 6.13 23.63 -0.75
CA LYS A 73 5.69 24.92 -1.31
C LYS A 73 5.03 24.70 -2.67
N GLU A 74 3.75 25.04 -2.78
CA GLU A 74 2.94 24.86 -3.99
C GLU A 74 3.55 25.59 -5.20
N LYS A 75 4.15 26.78 -4.97
CA LYS A 75 4.87 27.52 -5.99
C LYS A 75 5.95 26.68 -6.71
N TYR A 76 6.56 25.69 -6.04
CA TYR A 76 7.66 24.89 -6.59
C TYR A 76 7.24 23.48 -7.00
N PHE A 77 6.26 22.90 -6.34
CA PHE A 77 5.83 21.52 -6.57
C PHE A 77 4.44 21.39 -7.18
N GLY A 78 3.72 22.48 -7.35
CA GLY A 78 2.34 22.45 -7.81
C GLY A 78 1.39 21.85 -6.79
N GLN A 79 0.16 21.62 -7.22
CA GLN A 79 -0.86 20.90 -6.46
C GLN A 79 -0.79 19.43 -6.79
N SER A 80 -1.00 18.58 -5.76
CA SER A 80 -1.17 17.15 -5.96
C SER A 80 -2.47 16.67 -5.37
N GLU A 81 -3.10 15.73 -6.03
CA GLU A 81 -4.26 14.99 -5.57
C GLU A 81 -3.82 13.59 -5.18
N GLN A 82 -4.35 13.06 -4.09
CA GLN A 82 -4.00 11.74 -3.61
C GLN A 82 -5.20 11.07 -2.96
N TYR A 83 -5.53 9.86 -3.43
CA TYR A 83 -6.63 9.05 -2.90
C TYR A 83 -6.11 7.66 -2.58
N SER A 84 -6.59 7.08 -1.49
CA SER A 84 -6.29 5.68 -1.18
C SER A 84 -7.49 4.97 -0.57
N LEU A 85 -7.71 3.75 -1.04
CA LEU A 85 -8.72 2.83 -0.54
C LEU A 85 -8.02 1.54 -0.13
N GLY A 86 -8.29 1.08 1.09
CA GLY A 86 -7.77 -0.18 1.60
C GLY A 86 -8.92 -1.08 2.07
N PHE A 87 -8.88 -2.32 1.66
CA PHE A 87 -9.78 -3.36 2.13
C PHE A 87 -8.96 -4.57 2.57
N ASP A 88 -9.26 -5.13 3.72
CA ASP A 88 -8.61 -6.35 4.18
C ASP A 88 -9.62 -7.39 4.68
N TYR A 89 -9.29 -8.64 4.41
CA TYR A 89 -10.06 -9.82 4.76
C TYR A 89 -9.17 -10.84 5.47
N SER A 90 -9.61 -11.36 6.60
CA SER A 90 -8.85 -12.34 7.38
C SER A 90 -9.69 -13.58 7.63
N PHE A 91 -9.19 -14.73 7.18
CA PHE A 91 -9.85 -16.01 7.33
C PHE A 91 -8.85 -17.13 7.65
N ARG A 92 -8.97 -17.73 8.83
CA ARG A 92 -8.07 -18.79 9.33
C ARG A 92 -6.58 -18.39 9.18
N SER A 93 -5.83 -19.16 8.38
CA SER A 93 -4.40 -18.95 8.10
C SER A 93 -4.13 -17.97 6.97
N PHE A 94 -5.18 -17.47 6.32
CA PHE A 94 -5.07 -16.56 5.19
C PHE A 94 -5.45 -15.14 5.59
N TYR A 95 -4.72 -14.22 5.03
CA TYR A 95 -5.04 -12.80 5.08
C TYR A 95 -4.92 -12.23 3.67
N THR A 96 -5.89 -11.46 3.26
CA THR A 96 -5.88 -10.78 1.96
C THR A 96 -6.01 -9.30 2.19
N ASP A 97 -5.17 -8.51 1.56
CA ASP A 97 -5.31 -7.05 1.51
C ASP A 97 -5.38 -6.57 0.06
N ILE A 98 -6.27 -5.62 -0.17
CA ILE A 98 -6.40 -4.88 -1.42
C ILE A 98 -6.05 -3.43 -1.10
N ASP A 99 -5.11 -2.86 -1.84
CA ASP A 99 -4.65 -1.48 -1.69
C ASP A 99 -4.73 -0.78 -3.05
N LEU A 100 -5.52 0.28 -3.12
CA LEU A 100 -5.65 1.14 -4.28
C LEU A 100 -5.12 2.52 -3.93
N ARG A 101 -4.17 3.03 -4.72
CA ARG A 101 -3.58 4.36 -4.57
C ARG A 101 -3.54 5.07 -5.91
N PHE A 102 -4.00 6.29 -5.90
CA PHE A 102 -3.93 7.20 -7.03
C PHE A 102 -3.28 8.50 -6.58
N VAL A 103 -2.32 8.99 -7.36
CA VAL A 103 -1.65 10.27 -7.12
C VAL A 103 -1.54 11.00 -8.45
N LYS A 104 -1.99 12.25 -8.52
CA LYS A 104 -1.89 13.13 -9.69
C LYS A 104 -1.24 14.46 -9.30
N GLY A 105 -0.50 15.06 -10.21
CA GLY A 105 0.25 16.27 -9.98
C GLY A 105 1.64 16.01 -9.41
N TYR A 106 2.64 16.13 -10.27
CA TYR A 106 4.05 15.94 -9.93
C TYR A 106 4.87 17.17 -10.36
N ALA A 107 6.04 17.30 -9.79
CA ALA A 107 7.07 18.21 -10.25
C ALA A 107 8.34 17.42 -10.55
N LEU A 108 8.96 17.68 -11.69
CA LEU A 108 10.29 17.20 -12.00
C LEU A 108 11.31 18.06 -11.25
N LYS A 109 12.07 17.43 -10.35
CA LYS A 109 13.09 18.10 -9.55
C LYS A 109 14.18 18.64 -10.46
N ASP A 110 14.57 19.92 -10.24
CA ASP A 110 15.59 20.62 -11.01
C ASP A 110 15.31 20.66 -12.54
N GLY A 111 14.01 20.50 -12.90
CA GLY A 111 13.55 20.35 -14.28
C GLY A 111 13.38 21.67 -15.04
N ALA A 112 13.53 22.82 -14.40
CA ALA A 112 13.41 24.12 -15.05
C ALA A 112 14.41 24.31 -16.19
N THR A 113 15.58 23.67 -16.11
CA THR A 113 16.61 23.69 -17.17
C THR A 113 16.19 22.97 -18.44
N PHE A 114 15.15 22.11 -18.36
CA PHE A 114 14.63 21.34 -19.49
C PHE A 114 13.35 21.95 -20.09
N ASP A 115 12.86 23.05 -19.50
CA ASP A 115 11.70 23.77 -20.02
C ASP A 115 12.13 24.72 -21.14
N ALA A 116 11.76 24.41 -22.37
CA ALA A 116 12.06 25.22 -23.54
C ALA A 116 11.43 26.61 -23.48
N LEU A 117 10.40 26.80 -22.65
CA LEU A 117 9.64 28.06 -22.53
C LEU A 117 10.21 29.00 -21.46
N GLY A 118 11.11 28.53 -20.58
CA GLY A 118 11.85 29.38 -19.62
C GLY A 118 10.99 30.21 -18.65
N ALA A 119 9.69 29.93 -18.57
CA ALA A 119 8.70 30.86 -18.07
C ALA A 119 8.43 30.78 -16.57
N THR A 120 9.05 29.87 -15.82
CA THR A 120 8.71 29.69 -14.42
C THR A 120 9.84 30.13 -13.49
N ASN A 121 9.50 30.99 -12.51
CA ASN A 121 10.36 31.31 -11.36
C ASN A 121 10.54 30.12 -10.37
N SER A 122 10.35 28.90 -10.84
CA SER A 122 10.49 27.65 -10.07
C SER A 122 11.73 26.91 -10.54
N PRO A 123 12.54 26.34 -9.63
CA PRO A 123 13.64 25.44 -10.01
C PRO A 123 13.15 24.09 -10.54
N HIS A 124 11.86 23.80 -10.38
CA HIS A 124 11.23 22.53 -10.77
C HIS A 124 10.22 22.75 -11.89
N LEU A 125 10.13 21.80 -12.81
CA LEU A 125 9.09 21.77 -13.84
C LEU A 125 7.82 21.14 -13.26
N ILE A 126 6.73 21.91 -13.16
CA ILE A 126 5.44 21.45 -12.63
C ILE A 126 4.68 20.73 -13.73
N LEU A 127 4.27 19.51 -13.46
CA LEU A 127 3.62 18.58 -14.38
C LEU A 127 2.26 18.11 -13.81
N PRO A 128 1.19 18.91 -13.92
CA PRO A 128 -0.10 18.59 -13.32
C PRO A 128 -0.79 17.38 -13.98
N GLY A 129 -0.46 17.10 -15.25
CA GLY A 129 -0.98 15.94 -15.98
C GLY A 129 -0.32 14.62 -15.65
N VAL A 130 0.80 14.62 -14.90
CA VAL A 130 1.46 13.38 -14.52
C VAL A 130 0.75 12.74 -13.34
N GLY A 131 0.36 11.47 -13.51
CA GLY A 131 -0.32 10.68 -12.48
C GLY A 131 0.25 9.29 -12.34
N THR A 132 0.14 8.71 -11.15
CA THR A 132 0.50 7.32 -10.87
C THR A 132 -0.69 6.56 -10.31
N LEU A 133 -0.84 5.31 -10.73
CA LEU A 133 -1.81 4.36 -10.20
C LEU A 133 -1.07 3.16 -9.63
N ASN A 134 -1.50 2.68 -8.48
CA ASN A 134 -1.10 1.41 -7.93
C ASN A 134 -2.31 0.68 -7.35
N MET A 135 -2.56 -0.52 -7.86
CA MET A 135 -3.56 -1.44 -7.35
C MET A 135 -2.86 -2.75 -7.01
N ALA A 136 -2.95 -3.16 -5.75
CA ALA A 136 -2.31 -4.37 -5.23
C ALA A 136 -3.35 -5.29 -4.60
N LEU A 137 -3.33 -6.56 -4.98
CA LEU A 137 -4.03 -7.66 -4.32
C LEU A 137 -2.96 -8.58 -3.73
N ASN A 138 -2.95 -8.74 -2.43
CA ASN A 138 -2.01 -9.58 -1.71
C ASN A 138 -2.72 -10.67 -0.94
N LEU A 139 -2.19 -11.89 -1.00
CA LEU A 139 -2.65 -13.04 -0.23
C LEU A 139 -1.49 -13.55 0.61
N TRP A 140 -1.64 -13.51 1.92
CA TRP A 140 -0.65 -13.94 2.90
C TRP A 140 -1.03 -15.30 3.46
N TYR A 141 -0.07 -16.21 3.46
CA TYR A 141 -0.17 -17.50 4.09
C TYR A 141 0.92 -17.61 5.15
N PHE A 142 0.55 -17.89 6.40
CA PHE A 142 1.49 -18.10 7.50
C PHE A 142 1.69 -19.58 7.73
N ARG A 143 2.94 -19.97 7.91
CA ARG A 143 3.31 -21.37 8.18
C ARG A 143 2.62 -21.92 9.43
N ASP A 144 2.51 -21.10 10.46
CA ASP A 144 1.79 -21.45 11.68
C ASP A 144 0.31 -21.05 11.55
N ASN A 145 -0.58 -22.04 11.57
CA ASN A 145 -2.03 -21.82 11.45
C ASN A 145 -2.62 -21.02 12.62
N ALA A 146 -1.94 -20.98 13.76
CA ALA A 146 -2.33 -20.17 14.91
C ALA A 146 -1.93 -18.69 14.75
N PHE A 147 -1.01 -18.38 13.84
CA PHE A 147 -0.53 -17.03 13.60
C PHE A 147 -1.58 -16.20 12.83
N LYS A 148 -1.89 -15.01 13.31
CA LYS A 148 -2.90 -14.13 12.69
C LYS A 148 -2.31 -12.78 12.34
N THR A 149 -2.43 -12.38 11.09
CA THR A 149 -2.02 -11.04 10.63
C THR A 149 -2.72 -9.92 11.38
N ASN A 150 -3.97 -10.12 11.80
CA ASN A 150 -4.69 -9.14 12.60
C ASN A 150 -3.97 -8.80 13.91
N ALA A 151 -3.29 -9.79 14.50
CA ALA A 151 -2.49 -9.57 15.71
C ALA A 151 -1.19 -8.81 15.41
N LEU A 152 -0.57 -8.99 14.23
CA LEU A 152 0.55 -8.15 13.79
C LEU A 152 0.14 -6.68 13.65
N GLN A 153 -1.04 -6.42 13.11
CA GLN A 153 -1.53 -5.06 12.92
C GLN A 153 -2.00 -4.38 14.22
N GLY A 154 -2.28 -5.16 15.28
CA GLY A 154 -2.66 -4.65 16.59
C GLY A 154 -4.03 -3.97 16.69
N LYS A 155 -4.82 -3.92 15.62
CA LYS A 155 -6.15 -3.29 15.62
C LYS A 155 -7.26 -4.23 16.09
N ARG A 156 -7.30 -5.44 15.53
CA ARG A 156 -8.36 -6.44 15.73
C ARG A 156 -7.95 -7.61 16.62
N ALA A 157 -6.69 -7.75 16.89
CA ALA A 157 -6.11 -8.73 17.79
C ALA A 157 -4.72 -8.29 18.22
N HIS A 158 -4.16 -8.91 19.23
CA HIS A 158 -2.75 -8.78 19.57
C HIS A 158 -2.20 -10.10 20.12
N PHE A 159 -0.89 -10.31 20.00
CA PHE A 159 -0.19 -11.41 20.65
C PHE A 159 0.06 -11.04 22.10
N GLU A 160 -0.04 -11.99 23.02
CA GLU A 160 0.26 -11.77 24.42
C GLU A 160 1.72 -12.09 24.77
N LYS A 161 2.41 -12.81 23.88
CA LYS A 161 3.81 -13.22 24.02
C LYS A 161 4.59 -12.90 22.76
N GLU A 162 5.91 -13.02 22.87
CA GLU A 162 6.80 -13.00 21.74
C GLU A 162 6.49 -14.14 20.78
N VAL A 163 6.33 -13.80 19.49
CA VAL A 163 6.04 -14.76 18.43
C VAL A 163 6.77 -14.41 17.17
N HIS A 164 7.14 -15.42 16.40
CA HIS A 164 7.76 -15.25 15.09
C HIS A 164 7.35 -16.37 14.15
N THR A 165 7.29 -16.10 12.86
CA THR A 165 6.95 -17.12 11.85
C THR A 165 7.43 -16.72 10.47
N TRP A 166 7.57 -17.74 9.61
CA TRP A 166 7.73 -17.55 8.18
C TRP A 166 6.36 -17.39 7.52
N TYR A 167 6.32 -16.59 6.50
CA TYR A 167 5.13 -16.44 5.67
C TYR A 167 5.46 -16.45 4.18
N LEU A 168 4.44 -16.68 3.37
CA LEU A 168 4.45 -16.53 1.95
C LEU A 168 3.40 -15.50 1.54
N LYS A 169 3.82 -14.42 0.88
CA LYS A 169 2.95 -13.41 0.31
C LYS A 169 2.86 -13.61 -1.19
N ASN A 170 1.69 -14.01 -1.69
CA ASN A 170 1.37 -13.96 -3.11
C ASN A 170 0.85 -12.58 -3.45
N THR A 171 1.29 -12.01 -4.55
CA THR A 171 0.95 -10.64 -4.92
C THR A 171 0.59 -10.55 -6.39
N VAL A 172 -0.48 -9.80 -6.68
CA VAL A 172 -0.84 -9.34 -8.01
C VAL A 172 -0.90 -7.82 -7.95
N ASN A 173 -0.12 -7.13 -8.77
CA ASN A 173 -0.12 -5.68 -8.79
C ASN A 173 -0.30 -5.15 -10.20
N VAL A 174 -1.13 -4.13 -10.36
CA VAL A 174 -1.17 -3.27 -11.53
C VAL A 174 -0.72 -1.89 -11.10
N PHE A 175 0.32 -1.38 -11.75
CA PHE A 175 0.85 -0.06 -11.39
C PHE A 175 1.47 0.62 -12.60
N GLY A 176 1.61 1.93 -12.52
CA GLY A 176 2.22 2.69 -13.59
C GLY A 176 2.16 4.18 -13.38
N VAL A 177 2.67 4.88 -14.39
CA VAL A 177 2.69 6.34 -14.50
C VAL A 177 2.21 6.74 -15.89
N ALA A 178 1.43 7.81 -15.94
CA ALA A 178 1.00 8.40 -17.21
C ALA A 178 1.07 9.93 -17.13
N ASN A 179 1.25 10.57 -18.27
CA ASN A 179 1.13 12.01 -18.46
C ASN A 179 0.01 12.30 -19.48
N GLU A 180 -1.05 12.96 -19.04
CA GLU A 180 -2.20 13.30 -19.88
C GLU A 180 -1.87 14.33 -20.96
N HIS A 181 -0.80 15.11 -20.77
CA HIS A 181 -0.47 16.26 -21.63
C HIS A 181 0.78 16.03 -22.49
N GLY A 182 1.21 14.77 -22.66
CA GLY A 182 2.34 14.45 -23.51
C GLY A 182 3.29 13.41 -22.96
N SER A 183 4.55 13.51 -23.27
CA SER A 183 5.57 12.55 -22.83
C SER A 183 5.87 12.70 -21.33
N LEU A 184 6.31 11.60 -20.73
CA LEU A 184 6.85 11.59 -19.36
C LEU A 184 8.24 12.26 -19.28
N ILE A 185 8.98 12.25 -20.39
CA ILE A 185 10.33 12.80 -20.49
C ILE A 185 10.25 14.13 -21.27
N PRO A 186 10.83 15.24 -20.76
CA PRO A 186 10.90 16.50 -21.46
C PRO A 186 11.48 16.35 -22.88
N GLU A 187 10.95 17.09 -23.84
CA GLU A 187 11.34 16.98 -25.26
C GLU A 187 12.84 17.17 -25.49
N SER A 188 13.46 18.10 -24.75
CA SER A 188 14.89 18.38 -24.84
C SER A 188 15.79 17.19 -24.43
N LEU A 189 15.24 16.20 -23.73
CA LEU A 189 15.92 14.99 -23.27
C LEU A 189 15.52 13.73 -24.02
N GLN A 190 14.61 13.84 -24.98
CA GLN A 190 14.16 12.68 -25.75
C GLN A 190 15.22 12.29 -26.78
N ASP A 191 15.45 10.98 -26.90
CA ASP A 191 16.26 10.39 -27.96
C ASP A 191 15.39 10.15 -29.21
N PRO A 192 15.64 10.85 -30.33
CA PRO A 192 14.82 10.70 -31.53
C PRO A 192 14.88 9.29 -32.15
N THR A 193 15.90 8.51 -31.80
CA THR A 193 16.06 7.11 -32.27
C THR A 193 15.33 6.08 -31.42
N ARG A 194 14.77 6.50 -30.27
CA ARG A 194 14.17 5.59 -29.29
C ARG A 194 12.75 6.03 -28.92
N ASN A 195 11.74 5.36 -29.48
CA ASN A 195 10.32 5.64 -29.18
C ASN A 195 9.96 5.61 -27.71
N ILE A 196 10.66 4.80 -26.93
CA ILE A 196 10.43 4.70 -25.48
C ILE A 196 10.68 6.02 -24.73
N THR A 197 11.55 6.90 -25.21
CA THR A 197 11.79 8.23 -24.61
C THR A 197 10.63 9.21 -24.86
N ARG A 198 9.75 8.90 -25.79
CA ARG A 198 8.52 9.65 -26.10
C ARG A 198 7.29 9.05 -25.43
N SER A 199 7.48 8.14 -24.48
CA SER A 199 6.37 7.47 -23.80
C SER A 199 5.56 8.45 -22.97
N SER A 200 4.26 8.45 -23.16
CA SER A 200 3.27 9.11 -22.31
C SER A 200 2.83 8.24 -21.13
N GLN A 201 3.03 6.92 -21.24
CA GLN A 201 2.61 5.98 -20.19
C GLN A 201 3.58 4.80 -20.07
N LEU A 202 3.83 4.41 -18.81
CA LEU A 202 4.52 3.17 -18.43
C LEU A 202 3.62 2.42 -17.47
N THR A 203 3.31 1.15 -17.77
CA THR A 203 2.42 0.32 -16.94
C THR A 203 3.02 -1.07 -16.78
N ALA A 204 2.77 -1.70 -15.64
CA ALA A 204 3.12 -3.09 -15.42
C ALA A 204 2.05 -3.84 -14.65
N LEU A 205 1.93 -5.13 -14.97
CA LEU A 205 1.20 -6.14 -14.22
C LEU A 205 2.22 -7.13 -13.65
N ASP A 206 2.26 -7.25 -12.33
CA ASP A 206 3.12 -8.18 -11.61
C ASP A 206 2.31 -9.34 -11.05
N PHE A 207 2.90 -10.53 -11.13
CA PHE A 207 2.46 -11.71 -10.41
C PHE A 207 3.66 -12.40 -9.77
N GLY A 208 3.61 -12.65 -8.46
CA GLY A 208 4.74 -13.30 -7.79
C GLY A 208 4.51 -13.66 -6.34
N CYS A 209 5.57 -14.17 -5.77
CA CYS A 209 5.57 -14.78 -4.46
C CYS A 209 6.76 -14.28 -3.65
N LEU A 210 6.48 -13.69 -2.49
CA LEU A 210 7.47 -13.11 -1.59
C LEU A 210 7.51 -13.92 -0.30
N PRO A 211 8.48 -14.83 -0.13
CA PRO A 211 8.80 -15.38 1.17
C PRO A 211 9.23 -14.26 2.12
N GLY A 212 8.84 -14.39 3.39
CA GLY A 212 9.16 -13.40 4.38
C GLY A 212 9.13 -13.95 5.80
N TYR A 213 9.50 -13.08 6.72
CA TYR A 213 9.55 -13.36 8.14
C TYR A 213 8.82 -12.29 8.92
N ALA A 214 8.05 -12.72 9.92
CA ALA A 214 7.28 -11.86 10.79
C ALA A 214 7.67 -12.09 12.24
N TYR A 215 7.76 -11.01 12.99
CA TYR A 215 8.05 -10.97 14.41
C TYR A 215 7.07 -10.05 15.12
N ALA A 216 6.60 -10.45 16.29
CA ALA A 216 5.84 -9.58 17.18
C ALA A 216 6.21 -9.88 18.64
N ASN A 217 6.19 -8.84 19.44
CA ASN A 217 6.38 -8.91 20.88
C ASN A 217 5.43 -7.94 21.58
N ARG A 218 5.08 -8.27 22.80
CA ARG A 218 4.23 -7.44 23.65
C ARG A 218 4.81 -7.37 25.07
N ILE A 219 4.88 -6.17 25.58
CA ILE A 219 5.27 -5.89 26.97
C ILE A 219 4.13 -5.08 27.60
N ASN A 220 3.37 -5.71 28.47
CA ASN A 220 2.13 -5.15 29.02
C ASN A 220 1.15 -4.76 27.88
N ASN A 221 0.80 -3.47 27.79
CA ASN A 221 -0.07 -2.94 26.75
C ASN A 221 0.69 -2.35 25.54
N TRP A 222 2.01 -2.49 25.48
CA TRP A 222 2.83 -2.03 24.36
C TRP A 222 3.12 -3.18 23.42
N GLN A 223 2.73 -3.03 22.17
CA GLN A 223 2.98 -4.01 21.12
C GLN A 223 3.99 -3.47 20.12
N PHE A 224 4.88 -4.36 19.66
CA PHE A 224 5.83 -4.12 18.59
C PHE A 224 5.77 -5.30 17.63
N SER A 225 5.60 -5.02 16.36
CA SER A 225 5.59 -6.04 15.33
C SER A 225 6.27 -5.53 14.07
N GLY A 226 6.96 -6.42 13.39
CA GLY A 226 7.62 -6.14 12.13
C GLY A 226 7.60 -7.36 11.24
N TRP A 227 7.46 -7.13 9.94
CA TRP A 227 7.57 -8.20 8.96
C TRP A 227 8.16 -7.68 7.66
N ALA A 228 8.96 -8.52 7.04
CA ALA A 228 9.64 -8.21 5.79
C ALA A 228 9.66 -9.42 4.87
N GLY A 229 9.47 -9.17 3.58
CA GLY A 229 9.51 -10.19 2.54
C GLY A 229 10.19 -9.68 1.28
N ILE A 230 10.84 -10.60 0.58
CA ILE A 230 11.51 -10.34 -0.70
C ILE A 230 11.30 -11.53 -1.64
N GLY A 231 11.09 -11.26 -2.91
CA GLY A 231 10.95 -12.32 -3.91
C GLY A 231 10.89 -11.79 -5.33
N PRO A 232 11.05 -12.65 -6.32
CA PRO A 232 10.86 -12.31 -7.71
C PRO A 232 9.37 -12.26 -8.08
N VAL A 233 9.04 -11.38 -9.01
CA VAL A 233 7.75 -11.38 -9.70
C VAL A 233 7.93 -11.49 -11.21
N ILE A 234 7.03 -12.21 -11.87
CA ILE A 234 6.86 -12.15 -13.31
C ILE A 234 6.13 -10.85 -13.62
N GLN A 235 6.63 -10.10 -14.57
CA GLN A 235 6.14 -8.78 -14.90
C GLN A 235 5.81 -8.69 -16.39
N ALA A 236 4.52 -8.47 -16.72
CA ALA A 236 4.11 -7.96 -18.02
C ALA A 236 4.18 -6.43 -17.97
N LYS A 237 4.98 -5.82 -18.81
CA LYS A 237 5.27 -4.39 -18.80
C LYS A 237 5.02 -3.77 -20.16
N PHE A 238 4.45 -2.58 -20.16
CA PHE A 238 4.01 -1.86 -21.34
C PHE A 238 4.50 -0.42 -21.30
N PHE A 239 4.87 0.08 -22.45
CA PHE A 239 4.99 1.52 -22.66
C PHE A 239 4.12 1.96 -23.84
N THR A 240 3.50 3.11 -23.71
CA THR A 240 2.70 3.74 -24.76
C THR A 240 3.36 5.04 -25.16
N SER A 241 3.72 5.16 -26.42
CA SER A 241 4.13 6.41 -27.07
C SER A 241 2.97 6.96 -27.88
N THR A 242 3.14 8.11 -28.54
CA THR A 242 2.11 8.77 -29.36
C THR A 242 1.48 7.88 -30.43
N SER A 243 2.19 6.87 -30.92
CA SER A 243 1.78 6.03 -32.04
C SER A 243 1.64 4.55 -31.73
N GLU A 244 2.25 4.06 -30.63
CA GLU A 244 2.39 2.64 -30.40
C GLU A 244 2.31 2.27 -28.93
N THR A 245 1.78 1.07 -28.66
CA THR A 245 1.90 0.41 -27.36
C THR A 245 2.72 -0.86 -27.55
N ASN A 246 3.84 -0.96 -26.82
CA ASN A 246 4.73 -2.10 -26.85
C ASN A 246 4.71 -2.85 -25.53
N GLY A 247 4.63 -4.18 -25.59
CA GLY A 247 4.56 -5.06 -24.43
C GLY A 247 5.75 -6.00 -24.33
N PHE A 248 6.20 -6.28 -23.10
CA PHE A 248 7.34 -7.15 -22.80
C PHE A 248 7.07 -7.98 -21.55
N LEU A 249 7.63 -9.16 -21.48
CA LEU A 249 7.70 -9.97 -20.27
C LEU A 249 9.08 -9.85 -19.63
N GLY A 250 9.13 -9.95 -18.31
CA GLY A 250 10.39 -9.93 -17.57
C GLY A 250 10.21 -10.37 -16.13
N LEU A 251 11.29 -10.28 -15.38
CA LEU A 251 11.32 -10.50 -13.94
C LEU A 251 11.70 -9.21 -13.25
N ALA A 252 11.10 -8.98 -12.08
CA ALA A 252 11.45 -7.84 -11.24
C ALA A 252 11.55 -8.29 -9.77
N PRO A 253 12.50 -7.73 -8.99
CA PRO A 253 12.55 -7.95 -7.55
C PRO A 253 11.45 -7.11 -6.89
N ARG A 254 10.77 -7.72 -5.91
CA ARG A 254 9.83 -7.05 -5.01
C ARG A 254 10.23 -7.30 -3.58
N TYR A 255 10.10 -6.27 -2.77
CA TYR A 255 10.24 -6.37 -1.33
C TYR A 255 9.23 -5.46 -0.66
N ASP A 256 8.75 -5.90 0.48
CA ASP A 256 7.98 -5.05 1.36
C ASP A 256 8.48 -5.19 2.80
N VAL A 257 8.40 -4.09 3.53
CA VAL A 257 8.74 -4.02 4.95
C VAL A 257 7.64 -3.27 5.65
N ARG A 258 7.16 -3.84 6.75
CA ARG A 258 6.12 -3.22 7.57
C ARG A 258 6.51 -3.26 9.03
N PHE A 259 6.14 -2.23 9.74
CA PHE A 259 6.31 -2.09 11.18
C PHE A 259 5.04 -1.52 11.79
N VAL A 260 4.66 -2.04 12.94
CA VAL A 260 3.60 -1.49 13.78
C VAL A 260 4.06 -1.53 15.23
N GLY A 261 3.95 -0.41 15.93
CA GLY A 261 4.28 -0.35 17.34
C GLY A 261 3.42 0.68 18.07
N GLY A 262 3.11 0.41 19.32
CA GLY A 262 2.35 1.34 20.15
C GLY A 262 1.52 0.68 21.23
N TYR A 263 0.66 1.47 21.82
CA TYR A 263 -0.23 1.06 22.91
C TYR A 263 -1.47 0.35 22.35
N SER A 264 -1.83 -0.79 22.92
CA SER A 264 -3.02 -1.56 22.55
C SER A 264 -3.60 -2.26 23.78
N SER A 265 -4.70 -1.74 24.33
CA SER A 265 -5.48 -2.36 25.40
C SER A 265 -6.71 -3.09 24.84
N THR A 266 -7.52 -3.68 25.69
CA THR A 266 -8.78 -4.34 25.28
C THR A 266 -9.78 -3.39 24.61
N GLN A 267 -9.82 -2.11 25.00
CA GLN A 267 -10.81 -1.13 24.52
C GLN A 267 -10.23 -0.11 23.54
N HIS A 268 -8.98 0.30 23.71
CA HIS A 268 -8.38 1.41 22.98
C HIS A 268 -7.02 1.02 22.42
N PHE A 269 -6.63 1.67 21.33
CA PHE A 269 -5.27 1.53 20.81
C PHE A 269 -4.79 2.84 20.19
N LEU A 270 -3.48 3.05 20.26
CA LEU A 270 -2.75 4.11 19.60
C LEU A 270 -1.46 3.51 19.02
N LEU A 271 -1.39 3.39 17.70
CA LEU A 271 -0.35 2.65 16.99
C LEU A 271 0.35 3.56 15.98
N LEU A 272 1.66 3.48 15.91
CA LEU A 272 2.46 3.98 14.82
C LEU A 272 2.67 2.85 13.81
N SER A 273 2.35 3.10 12.54
CA SER A 273 2.54 2.14 11.45
C SER A 273 3.44 2.74 10.39
N ALA A 274 4.48 2.01 10.00
CA ALA A 274 5.35 2.33 8.90
C ALA A 274 5.32 1.20 7.86
N THR A 275 5.22 1.57 6.58
CA THR A 275 5.27 0.59 5.47
C THR A 275 6.20 1.10 4.38
N PHE A 276 6.94 0.19 3.78
CA PHE A 276 7.81 0.44 2.65
C PHE A 276 7.64 -0.65 1.60
N ASP A 277 7.42 -0.26 0.35
CA ASP A 277 7.23 -1.14 -0.80
C ASP A 277 7.88 -0.51 -2.03
N ASN A 278 8.43 -1.32 -2.93
CA ASN A 278 9.01 -0.86 -4.18
C ASN A 278 8.22 -1.33 -5.39
N LYS A 279 8.17 -0.49 -6.40
CA LYS A 279 7.69 -0.83 -7.75
C LYS A 279 8.74 -0.42 -8.77
N SER A 280 9.08 -1.31 -9.68
CA SER A 280 10.01 -0.99 -10.75
C SER A 280 9.59 -1.64 -12.06
N ILE A 281 9.82 -0.91 -13.15
CA ILE A 281 9.65 -1.39 -14.52
C ILE A 281 10.98 -1.11 -15.21
N ARG A 282 11.59 -2.13 -15.79
CA ARG A 282 12.85 -1.96 -16.52
C ARG A 282 12.66 -2.37 -17.97
N PHE A 283 12.78 -1.42 -18.85
CA PHE A 283 13.01 -1.61 -20.28
C PHE A 283 14.50 -1.40 -20.55
N ASN A 284 15.02 -1.97 -21.59
CA ASN A 284 16.39 -1.67 -21.99
C ASN A 284 16.34 -0.54 -23.06
N PRO A 285 16.71 0.72 -22.74
CA PRO A 285 17.49 1.20 -21.58
C PRO A 285 16.73 1.99 -20.50
N LEU A 286 15.39 2.21 -20.62
CA LEU A 286 14.62 3.03 -19.69
C LEU A 286 14.23 2.25 -18.42
N GLU A 287 14.43 2.85 -17.27
CA GLU A 287 14.03 2.29 -15.99
C GLU A 287 13.08 3.24 -15.25
N TYR A 288 11.97 2.71 -14.75
CA TYR A 288 11.05 3.38 -13.84
C TYR A 288 11.19 2.75 -12.46
N LYS A 289 11.35 3.56 -11.43
CA LYS A 289 11.37 3.15 -10.02
C LYS A 289 10.45 4.03 -9.20
N GLN A 290 9.53 3.42 -8.48
CA GLN A 290 8.66 4.10 -7.54
C GLN A 290 8.81 3.48 -6.15
N TYR A 291 8.90 4.34 -5.14
CA TYR A 291 9.00 3.95 -3.75
C TYR A 291 7.74 4.42 -3.03
N PHE A 292 7.04 3.47 -2.42
CA PHE A 292 5.91 3.75 -1.56
C PHE A 292 6.34 3.61 -0.12
N TYR A 293 6.37 4.69 0.60
CA TYR A 293 6.54 4.68 2.03
C TYR A 293 5.38 5.43 2.68
N THR A 294 4.86 4.85 3.75
CA THR A 294 3.72 5.40 4.46
C THR A 294 4.03 5.38 5.94
N LEU A 295 3.85 6.50 6.60
CA LEU A 295 3.91 6.63 8.05
C LEU A 295 2.56 7.09 8.55
N ARG A 296 1.96 6.37 9.52
CA ARG A 296 0.63 6.65 10.05
C ARG A 296 0.61 6.51 11.55
N LEU A 297 -0.04 7.45 12.22
CA LEU A 297 -0.48 7.34 13.59
C LEU A 297 -1.96 6.94 13.58
N ILE A 298 -2.30 5.80 14.19
CA ILE A 298 -3.61 5.16 14.11
C ILE A 298 -4.18 5.10 15.51
N GLY A 299 -5.31 5.75 15.77
CA GLY A 299 -6.04 5.66 17.03
C GLY A 299 -7.42 5.04 16.84
N GLY A 300 -7.86 4.23 17.80
CA GLY A 300 -9.16 3.58 17.65
C GLY A 300 -9.72 2.99 18.95
N ILE A 301 -10.98 2.60 18.83
CA ILE A 301 -11.76 1.99 19.92
C ILE A 301 -12.35 0.65 19.48
N ARG A 302 -12.50 -0.24 20.45
CA ARG A 302 -13.10 -1.57 20.29
C ARG A 302 -14.38 -1.63 21.12
N ILE A 303 -15.51 -1.74 20.46
CA ILE A 303 -16.86 -1.75 21.06
C ILE A 303 -17.37 -3.19 21.01
N PRO A 304 -17.64 -3.85 22.14
CA PRO A 304 -18.20 -5.19 22.14
C PRO A 304 -19.53 -5.24 21.38
N ALA A 305 -19.68 -6.17 20.46
CA ALA A 305 -20.95 -6.42 19.81
C ALA A 305 -21.93 -7.03 20.83
N LYS A 306 -23.15 -6.52 20.88
CA LYS A 306 -24.21 -7.11 21.71
C LYS A 306 -24.40 -8.59 21.34
N LYS A 307 -24.32 -9.48 22.32
CA LYS A 307 -24.70 -10.89 22.12
C LYS A 307 -26.18 -10.92 21.75
N VAL A 308 -26.51 -11.23 20.51
CA VAL A 308 -27.88 -11.55 20.15
C VAL A 308 -28.20 -12.88 20.83
N PRO A 309 -29.16 -12.92 21.77
CA PRO A 309 -29.54 -14.19 22.37
C PRO A 309 -30.02 -15.11 21.25
N LEU A 310 -29.37 -16.26 21.12
CA LEU A 310 -29.89 -17.32 20.22
C LEU A 310 -31.27 -17.65 20.73
N LYS A 311 -32.33 -17.30 19.98
CA LYS A 311 -33.66 -17.87 20.18
C LYS A 311 -33.47 -19.35 19.98
N HIS A 312 -33.47 -20.13 21.08
CA HIS A 312 -33.60 -21.56 20.98
C HIS A 312 -34.93 -21.81 20.23
N PRO A 313 -34.91 -22.53 19.13
CA PRO A 313 -36.16 -22.99 18.56
C PRO A 313 -36.88 -23.78 19.67
N ASN A 314 -38.11 -23.35 20.02
CA ASN A 314 -38.97 -24.05 20.94
C ASN A 314 -38.97 -25.54 20.58
N ARG A 315 -38.36 -26.37 21.43
CA ARG A 315 -38.60 -27.82 21.31
C ARG A 315 -40.11 -28.01 21.41
N PRO A 316 -40.77 -28.61 20.42
CA PRO A 316 -42.16 -28.97 20.58
C PRO A 316 -42.23 -29.89 21.81
N ASN A 317 -43.15 -29.57 22.74
CA ASN A 317 -43.45 -30.39 23.88
C ASN A 317 -43.69 -31.84 23.38
N SER A 318 -42.82 -32.75 23.81
CA SER A 318 -43.05 -34.17 23.62
C SER A 318 -44.42 -34.48 24.25
N ALA A 319 -45.42 -34.76 23.40
CA ALA A 319 -46.70 -35.25 23.80
C ALA A 319 -46.49 -36.50 24.68
N LYS A 320 -47.00 -36.43 25.90
CA LYS A 320 -47.10 -37.61 26.76
C LYS A 320 -47.96 -38.67 26.03
N SER A 321 -47.36 -39.80 25.65
CA SER A 321 -48.12 -40.97 25.24
C SER A 321 -48.97 -41.47 26.43
N PRO A 322 -50.25 -41.69 26.26
CA PRO A 322 -51.02 -42.38 27.27
C PRO A 322 -50.64 -43.88 27.28
N LEU A 323 -50.32 -44.38 28.46
CA LEU A 323 -50.22 -45.81 28.75
C LEU A 323 -51.60 -46.45 28.61
N ILE A 324 -51.75 -47.47 27.77
CA ILE A 324 -52.70 -48.53 27.86
C ILE A 324 -51.90 -49.84 27.90
#